data_ef68768708fa7b19777968bfea877838
#
_entry.id   ef68768708fa7b19777968bfea877838
#
_cell.length_a   1.000
_cell.length_b   1.000
_cell.length_c   1.000
_cell.angle_alpha   90.00
_cell.angle_beta   90.00
_cell.angle_gamma   90.00
#
_symmetry.space_group_name_H-M   'P 1'
#
loop_
_entity.id
_entity.type
_entity.pdbx_description
1 polymer ?
#
loop_
_entity_poly.entity_id
_entity_poly.type
_entity_poly.pdbx_seq_one_letter_code
_entity_poly.pdbx_strand_id
1 'polypeptide(L)'
;MSDSNDIQNIHRRYSLTLFNPSSFYVSLTASIAIASIISFLSFNNYIQNYEILYHLPAVVAVLLATQYLDSRFTKHKEYSKSLHMSFFGNALWLITIVGGIIGSAILSKELSLFYVAVGMFIFSSFRIGIMTTTLGISLKKSCVVCFVQPLAMFFLLIPIDMWSVLYNVETLAFGIVFLVVAVVWSYVTNRTGLPMIKSTHKLLQAYLQSVSRNDPRDMESIILETSKPSNISTSQIRFSTNDDKNDFRMVLPDLHPGPFHPVGGSNIPYQIYKTMNSSAMVLHSISDHSLNLPSQQDVQDYLRELSKSYVSTKGMACTEPVTAQINKARVVGIRLDETALLFLSLSPHGMEDVPVILKTEIEQIAKNRNFQRTLIADTHNAMGGELSQEDSQDLITAAKNVLDVLITKTNYPLQYGYANSQAMDIQTSDLAGGGIGMLC
;
A
#
# COMPACT_ATOMS: atom_id res chain seq x y z
N MET A 1 -12.21 -9.90 8.40
CA MET A 1 -12.19 -10.59 7.09
C MET A 1 -12.66 -9.70 5.92
N SER A 2 -13.44 -8.62 6.15
CA SER A 2 -13.86 -7.68 5.10
C SER A 2 -12.73 -6.78 4.58
N ASP A 3 -11.86 -6.27 5.45
CA ASP A 3 -10.83 -5.28 5.11
C ASP A 3 -9.80 -5.77 4.07
N SER A 4 -9.45 -7.06 4.10
CA SER A 4 -8.54 -7.62 3.09
C SER A 4 -9.18 -7.70 1.70
N ASN A 5 -10.50 -7.87 1.64
CA ASN A 5 -11.23 -7.93 0.38
C ASN A 5 -11.41 -6.53 -0.24
N ASP A 6 -11.59 -5.50 0.58
CA ASP A 6 -11.79 -4.13 0.09
C ASP A 6 -10.51 -3.52 -0.45
N ILE A 7 -9.38 -3.74 0.22
CA ILE A 7 -8.06 -3.35 -0.29
C ILE A 7 -7.72 -4.14 -1.56
N GLN A 8 -7.99 -5.44 -1.60
CA GLN A 8 -7.83 -6.24 -2.83
C GLN A 8 -8.73 -5.76 -3.95
N ASN A 9 -9.97 -5.33 -3.67
CA ASN A 9 -10.88 -4.78 -4.65
C ASN A 9 -10.44 -3.41 -5.17
N ILE A 10 -9.86 -2.55 -4.32
CA ILE A 10 -9.24 -1.28 -4.72
C ILE A 10 -8.04 -1.56 -5.62
N HIS A 11 -7.11 -2.42 -5.22
CA HIS A 11 -5.99 -2.84 -6.06
C HIS A 11 -6.44 -3.48 -7.37
N ARG A 12 -7.52 -4.25 -7.36
CA ARG A 12 -8.09 -4.88 -8.55
C ARG A 12 -8.72 -3.87 -9.51
N ARG A 13 -9.27 -2.75 -9.02
CA ARG A 13 -9.81 -1.66 -9.86
C ARG A 13 -8.71 -0.83 -10.53
N TYR A 14 -7.57 -0.68 -9.88
CA TYR A 14 -6.44 0.13 -10.37
C TYR A 14 -5.33 -0.68 -11.01
N SER A 15 -5.26 -2.01 -10.78
CA SER A 15 -4.39 -2.86 -11.59
C SER A 15 -4.95 -2.87 -13.00
N LEU A 16 -4.16 -2.38 -13.95
CA LEU A 16 -4.44 -2.50 -15.39
C LEU A 16 -4.58 -3.99 -15.73
N THR A 17 -5.79 -4.49 -15.58
CA THR A 17 -6.15 -5.91 -15.70
C THR A 17 -5.84 -6.49 -17.09
N LEU A 18 -5.67 -5.64 -18.10
CA LEU A 18 -5.21 -6.00 -19.45
C LEU A 18 -3.77 -6.53 -19.48
N PHE A 19 -2.91 -6.09 -18.56
CA PHE A 19 -1.49 -6.42 -18.56
C PHE A 19 -1.03 -7.25 -17.36
N ASN A 20 -1.89 -7.43 -16.36
CA ASN A 20 -1.61 -8.22 -15.18
C ASN A 20 -2.75 -9.21 -14.93
N PRO A 21 -2.64 -10.46 -15.40
CA PRO A 21 -3.67 -11.46 -15.22
C PRO A 21 -4.00 -11.64 -13.74
N SER A 22 -5.28 -11.52 -13.40
CA SER A 22 -5.77 -11.51 -12.01
C SER A 22 -5.76 -12.87 -11.32
N SER A 23 -5.49 -13.96 -12.05
CA SER A 23 -5.46 -15.31 -11.49
C SER A 23 -4.34 -16.15 -12.08
N PHE A 24 -3.90 -17.14 -11.30
CA PHE A 24 -2.94 -18.16 -11.73
C PHE A 24 -3.34 -18.83 -13.05
N TYR A 25 -4.59 -19.25 -13.17
CA TYR A 25 -5.09 -19.95 -14.34
C TYR A 25 -5.08 -19.07 -15.60
N VAL A 26 -5.42 -17.80 -15.48
CA VAL A 26 -5.37 -16.85 -16.60
C VAL A 26 -3.93 -16.65 -17.06
N SER A 27 -2.99 -16.51 -16.15
CA SER A 27 -1.55 -16.38 -16.49
C SER A 27 -1.01 -17.64 -17.12
N LEU A 28 -1.41 -18.81 -16.64
CA LEU A 28 -1.00 -20.11 -17.19
C LEU A 28 -1.51 -20.31 -18.61
N THR A 29 -2.81 -20.12 -18.83
CA THR A 29 -3.42 -20.28 -20.16
C THR A 29 -2.88 -19.27 -21.16
N ALA A 30 -2.71 -18.01 -20.75
CA ALA A 30 -2.13 -16.97 -21.59
C ALA A 30 -0.65 -17.26 -21.92
N SER A 31 0.15 -17.73 -20.98
CA SER A 31 1.54 -18.12 -21.22
C SER A 31 1.64 -19.29 -22.21
N ILE A 32 0.78 -20.30 -22.04
CA ILE A 32 0.72 -21.44 -22.97
C ILE A 32 0.28 -20.98 -24.36
N ALA A 33 -0.74 -20.14 -24.45
CA ALA A 33 -1.25 -19.62 -25.71
C ALA A 33 -0.15 -18.83 -26.48
N ILE A 34 0.53 -17.91 -25.80
CA ILE A 34 1.61 -17.12 -26.43
C ILE A 34 2.77 -18.02 -26.85
N ALA A 35 3.21 -18.95 -26.01
CA ALA A 35 4.26 -19.89 -26.35
C ALA A 35 3.87 -20.77 -27.55
N SER A 36 2.60 -21.18 -27.65
CA SER A 36 2.04 -21.91 -28.77
C SER A 36 2.05 -21.08 -30.06
N ILE A 37 1.69 -19.81 -30.00
CA ILE A 37 1.74 -18.89 -31.15
C ILE A 37 3.18 -18.68 -31.60
N ILE A 38 4.13 -18.47 -30.68
CA ILE A 38 5.55 -18.36 -31.00
C ILE A 38 6.03 -19.65 -31.72
N SER A 39 5.66 -20.81 -31.18
CA SER A 39 5.98 -22.10 -31.79
C SER A 39 5.43 -22.19 -33.19
N PHE A 40 4.14 -21.94 -33.41
CA PHE A 40 3.48 -21.96 -34.68
C PHE A 40 4.15 -21.05 -35.72
N LEU A 41 4.42 -19.80 -35.33
CA LEU A 41 5.07 -18.83 -36.22
C LEU A 41 6.51 -19.26 -36.58
N SER A 42 7.25 -19.78 -35.62
CA SER A 42 8.62 -20.25 -35.85
C SER A 42 8.63 -21.48 -36.76
N PHE A 43 7.75 -22.47 -36.53
CA PHE A 43 7.63 -23.65 -37.34
C PHE A 43 7.17 -23.35 -38.78
N ASN A 44 6.15 -22.52 -38.93
CA ASN A 44 5.61 -22.19 -40.26
C ASN A 44 6.63 -21.49 -41.15
N ASN A 45 7.59 -20.78 -40.57
CA ASN A 45 8.61 -20.03 -41.30
C ASN A 45 9.92 -20.82 -41.53
N TYR A 46 10.25 -21.76 -40.64
CA TYR A 46 11.58 -22.40 -40.63
C TYR A 46 11.56 -23.93 -40.74
N ILE A 47 10.42 -24.56 -40.40
CA ILE A 47 10.30 -26.02 -40.36
C ILE A 47 9.01 -26.41 -41.08
N GLN A 48 9.09 -26.72 -42.36
CA GLN A 48 7.91 -27.02 -43.19
C GLN A 48 7.29 -28.40 -42.95
N ASN A 49 7.48 -29.06 -41.82
CA ASN A 49 7.05 -30.42 -41.55
C ASN A 49 6.00 -30.51 -40.44
N TYR A 50 5.15 -31.55 -40.46
CA TYR A 50 4.07 -31.86 -39.52
C TYR A 50 4.53 -32.15 -38.05
N GLU A 51 5.79 -31.92 -37.72
CA GLU A 51 6.36 -32.19 -36.40
C GLU A 51 5.90 -31.22 -35.29
N ILE A 52 5.20 -30.14 -35.65
CA ILE A 52 4.68 -29.14 -34.68
C ILE A 52 3.86 -29.78 -33.58
N LEU A 53 3.10 -30.85 -33.86
CA LEU A 53 2.27 -31.56 -32.90
C LEU A 53 3.09 -32.24 -31.79
N TYR A 54 4.32 -32.65 -32.09
CA TYR A 54 5.22 -33.27 -31.12
C TYR A 54 6.00 -32.21 -30.31
N HIS A 55 6.33 -31.09 -30.94
CA HIS A 55 7.09 -30.02 -30.29
C HIS A 55 6.25 -29.20 -29.33
N LEU A 56 4.95 -28.99 -29.60
CA LEU A 56 4.08 -28.20 -28.74
C LEU A 56 4.00 -28.71 -27.29
N PRO A 57 3.80 -30.01 -27.02
CA PRO A 57 3.88 -30.56 -25.67
C PRO A 57 5.26 -30.36 -25.02
N ALA A 58 6.35 -30.44 -25.78
CA ALA A 58 7.70 -30.20 -25.26
C ALA A 58 7.90 -28.72 -24.85
N VAL A 59 7.41 -27.79 -25.68
CA VAL A 59 7.44 -26.34 -25.34
C VAL A 59 6.66 -26.05 -24.05
N VAL A 60 5.46 -26.64 -23.92
CA VAL A 60 4.65 -26.46 -22.68
C VAL A 60 5.37 -27.10 -21.48
N ALA A 61 5.96 -28.28 -21.66
CA ALA A 61 6.71 -28.94 -20.59
C ALA A 61 7.92 -28.10 -20.14
N VAL A 62 8.69 -27.54 -21.07
CA VAL A 62 9.83 -26.66 -20.79
C VAL A 62 9.35 -25.36 -20.14
N LEU A 63 8.25 -24.77 -20.62
CA LEU A 63 7.64 -23.60 -20.01
C LEU A 63 7.33 -23.84 -18.52
N LEU A 64 6.64 -24.94 -18.21
CA LEU A 64 6.27 -25.29 -16.84
C LEU A 64 7.49 -25.64 -15.97
N ALA A 65 8.44 -26.40 -16.51
CA ALA A 65 9.65 -26.78 -15.78
C ALA A 65 10.53 -25.57 -15.47
N THR A 66 10.72 -24.67 -16.44
CA THR A 66 11.53 -23.45 -16.23
C THR A 66 10.86 -22.47 -15.27
N GLN A 67 9.54 -22.34 -15.29
CA GLN A 67 8.81 -21.55 -14.31
C GLN A 67 8.94 -22.13 -12.89
N TYR A 68 8.90 -23.44 -12.76
CA TYR A 68 9.15 -24.10 -11.49
C TYR A 68 10.58 -23.83 -10.99
N LEU A 69 11.58 -23.94 -11.85
CA LEU A 69 12.96 -23.61 -11.50
C LEU A 69 13.09 -22.14 -11.09
N ASP A 70 12.50 -21.22 -11.84
CA ASP A 70 12.51 -19.79 -11.51
C ASP A 70 11.92 -19.52 -10.12
N SER A 71 10.81 -20.19 -9.79
CA SER A 71 10.17 -20.03 -8.49
C SER A 71 11.09 -20.41 -7.32
N ARG A 72 12.04 -21.34 -7.55
CA ARG A 72 13.02 -21.75 -6.51
C ARG A 72 14.06 -20.69 -6.21
N PHE A 73 14.32 -19.78 -7.15
CA PHE A 73 15.25 -18.68 -6.97
C PHE A 73 14.60 -17.44 -6.33
N THR A 74 13.26 -17.33 -6.38
CA THR A 74 12.56 -16.21 -5.73
C THR A 74 12.67 -16.30 -4.22
N LYS A 75 12.71 -15.16 -3.55
CA LYS A 75 12.82 -15.07 -2.07
C LYS A 75 11.78 -15.93 -1.35
N HIS A 76 10.58 -16.04 -1.93
CA HIS A 76 9.43 -16.69 -1.30
C HIS A 76 8.93 -17.93 -2.06
N LYS A 77 9.67 -18.40 -3.06
CA LYS A 77 9.32 -19.56 -3.89
C LYS A 77 7.94 -19.45 -4.54
N GLU A 78 7.59 -18.26 -5.03
CA GLU A 78 6.29 -17.98 -5.63
C GLU A 78 6.22 -18.38 -7.10
N TYR A 79 5.53 -19.50 -7.36
CA TYR A 79 5.33 -19.99 -8.71
C TYR A 79 4.50 -19.04 -9.58
N SER A 80 3.44 -18.42 -9.03
CA SER A 80 2.58 -17.50 -9.79
C SER A 80 3.32 -16.27 -10.33
N LYS A 81 4.26 -15.70 -9.57
CA LYS A 81 5.08 -14.56 -10.03
C LYS A 81 6.04 -14.96 -11.15
N SER A 82 6.62 -16.15 -11.07
CA SER A 82 7.44 -16.70 -12.15
C SER A 82 6.62 -16.91 -13.41
N LEU A 83 5.39 -17.34 -13.27
CA LEU A 83 4.45 -17.51 -14.37
C LEU A 83 4.10 -16.17 -15.05
N HIS A 84 3.83 -15.13 -14.27
CA HIS A 84 3.60 -13.78 -14.79
C HIS A 84 4.82 -13.23 -15.54
N MET A 85 6.02 -13.39 -14.99
CA MET A 85 7.27 -13.00 -15.65
C MET A 85 7.42 -13.73 -16.99
N SER A 86 7.11 -15.01 -17.04
CA SER A 86 7.13 -15.83 -18.25
C SER A 86 6.14 -15.35 -19.30
N PHE A 87 4.91 -15.02 -18.90
CA PHE A 87 3.88 -14.44 -19.76
C PHE A 87 4.37 -13.16 -20.46
N PHE A 88 4.82 -12.17 -19.68
CA PHE A 88 5.29 -10.91 -20.26
C PHE A 88 6.54 -11.08 -21.11
N GLY A 89 7.46 -11.93 -20.71
CA GLY A 89 8.67 -12.20 -21.46
C GLY A 89 8.39 -12.85 -22.81
N ASN A 90 7.51 -13.84 -22.85
CA ASN A 90 7.06 -14.46 -24.09
C ASN A 90 6.26 -13.49 -24.96
N ALA A 91 5.46 -12.59 -24.37
CA ALA A 91 4.76 -11.55 -25.10
C ALA A 91 5.74 -10.59 -25.81
N LEU A 92 6.81 -10.17 -25.13
CA LEU A 92 7.85 -9.35 -25.76
C LEU A 92 8.56 -10.09 -26.88
N TRP A 93 8.84 -11.38 -26.72
CA TRP A 93 9.41 -12.22 -27.77
C TRP A 93 8.47 -12.30 -28.98
N LEU A 94 7.19 -12.56 -28.76
CA LEU A 94 6.17 -12.58 -29.82
C LEU A 94 6.12 -11.25 -30.58
N ILE A 95 6.13 -10.11 -29.88
CA ILE A 95 6.15 -8.78 -30.49
C ILE A 95 7.37 -8.64 -31.43
N THR A 96 8.53 -9.13 -31.01
CA THR A 96 9.75 -9.08 -31.83
C THR A 96 9.58 -9.91 -33.13
N ILE A 97 9.01 -11.12 -33.04
CA ILE A 97 8.75 -11.97 -34.19
C ILE A 97 7.73 -11.31 -35.13
N VAL A 98 6.62 -10.79 -34.58
CA VAL A 98 5.59 -10.11 -35.39
C VAL A 98 6.18 -8.86 -36.06
N GLY A 99 6.99 -8.09 -35.37
CA GLY A 99 7.72 -6.95 -35.94
C GLY A 99 8.63 -7.40 -37.11
N GLY A 100 9.30 -8.52 -36.94
CA GLY A 100 10.11 -9.16 -38.02
C GLY A 100 9.28 -9.57 -39.23
N ILE A 101 8.12 -10.19 -39.00
CA ILE A 101 7.20 -10.60 -40.08
C ILE A 101 6.71 -9.38 -40.87
N ILE A 102 6.28 -8.33 -40.17
CA ILE A 102 5.83 -7.07 -40.79
C ILE A 102 6.97 -6.44 -41.62
N GLY A 103 8.16 -6.33 -41.02
CA GLY A 103 9.33 -5.78 -41.72
C GLY A 103 9.72 -6.58 -42.94
N SER A 104 9.68 -7.92 -42.86
CA SER A 104 9.97 -8.82 -43.97
C SER A 104 8.94 -8.68 -45.11
N ALA A 105 7.65 -8.53 -44.75
CA ALA A 105 6.58 -8.30 -45.73
C ALA A 105 6.75 -6.97 -46.47
N ILE A 106 7.07 -5.88 -45.75
CA ILE A 106 7.30 -4.57 -46.34
C ILE A 106 8.51 -4.55 -47.25
N LEU A 107 9.58 -5.26 -46.87
CA LEU A 107 10.82 -5.31 -47.63
C LEU A 107 10.83 -6.41 -48.69
N SER A 108 9.76 -7.21 -48.83
CA SER A 108 9.65 -8.37 -49.73
C SER A 108 10.84 -9.34 -49.57
N LYS A 109 11.21 -9.62 -48.31
CA LYS A 109 12.28 -10.53 -47.91
C LYS A 109 11.72 -11.65 -47.05
N GLU A 110 12.43 -12.76 -46.96
CA GLU A 110 12.11 -13.83 -46.03
C GLU A 110 12.34 -13.39 -44.57
N LEU A 111 11.54 -13.97 -43.67
CA LEU A 111 11.70 -13.68 -42.24
C LEU A 111 13.08 -14.17 -41.75
N SER A 112 13.90 -13.27 -41.28
CA SER A 112 15.21 -13.60 -40.72
C SER A 112 15.11 -14.20 -39.33
N LEU A 113 15.85 -15.28 -39.07
CA LEU A 113 16.03 -15.87 -37.73
C LEU A 113 16.57 -14.86 -36.69
N PHE A 114 17.18 -13.80 -37.17
CA PHE A 114 17.63 -12.69 -36.33
C PHE A 114 16.55 -12.23 -35.35
N TYR A 115 15.28 -12.05 -35.78
CA TYR A 115 14.18 -11.59 -34.93
C TYR A 115 13.82 -12.59 -33.83
N VAL A 116 13.93 -13.88 -34.10
CA VAL A 116 13.69 -14.93 -33.10
C VAL A 116 14.82 -14.92 -32.07
N ALA A 117 16.05 -14.83 -32.48
CA ALA A 117 17.22 -14.81 -31.59
C ALA A 117 17.28 -13.52 -30.75
N VAL A 118 17.03 -12.35 -31.34
CA VAL A 118 16.97 -11.08 -30.62
C VAL A 118 15.81 -11.06 -29.63
N GLY A 119 14.65 -11.62 -30.01
CA GLY A 119 13.52 -11.77 -29.08
C GLY A 119 13.86 -12.60 -27.86
N MET A 120 14.63 -13.67 -28.00
CA MET A 120 15.19 -14.44 -26.88
C MET A 120 16.05 -13.57 -25.96
N PHE A 121 16.93 -12.73 -26.52
CA PHE A 121 17.77 -11.82 -25.72
C PHE A 121 16.93 -10.72 -25.03
N ILE A 122 15.90 -10.17 -25.69
CA ILE A 122 14.97 -9.22 -25.10
C ILE A 122 14.25 -9.85 -23.91
N PHE A 123 13.75 -11.08 -24.07
CA PHE A 123 13.13 -11.80 -22.97
C PHE A 123 14.12 -12.03 -21.82
N SER A 124 15.36 -12.46 -22.09
CA SER A 124 16.39 -12.64 -21.08
C SER A 124 16.68 -11.32 -20.33
N SER A 125 16.77 -10.22 -21.05
CA SER A 125 17.01 -8.89 -20.50
C SER A 125 15.85 -8.42 -19.60
N PHE A 126 14.61 -8.61 -20.05
CA PHE A 126 13.41 -8.36 -19.25
C PHE A 126 13.42 -9.16 -17.94
N ARG A 127 13.83 -10.43 -17.99
CA ARG A 127 13.96 -11.28 -16.79
C ARG A 127 14.95 -10.70 -15.79
N ILE A 128 16.10 -10.15 -16.21
CA ILE A 128 17.04 -9.48 -15.28
C ILE A 128 16.32 -8.37 -14.51
N GLY A 129 15.58 -7.53 -15.22
CA GLY A 129 14.83 -6.44 -14.60
C GLY A 129 13.83 -6.93 -13.54
N ILE A 130 12.95 -7.85 -13.92
CA ILE A 130 11.91 -8.37 -12.99
C ILE A 130 12.51 -9.16 -11.83
N MET A 131 13.51 -10.01 -12.11
CA MET A 131 14.17 -10.81 -11.06
C MET A 131 14.83 -9.94 -9.98
N THR A 132 15.44 -8.84 -10.38
CA THR A 132 16.12 -7.94 -9.43
C THR A 132 15.18 -7.00 -8.71
N THR A 133 14.18 -6.44 -9.40
CA THR A 133 13.27 -5.44 -8.81
C THR A 133 12.19 -6.07 -7.93
N THR A 134 11.47 -7.04 -8.47
CA THR A 134 10.25 -7.58 -7.82
C THR A 134 10.44 -8.93 -7.15
N LEU A 135 11.31 -9.80 -7.71
CA LEU A 135 11.46 -11.17 -7.21
C LEU A 135 12.58 -11.35 -6.17
N GLY A 136 13.34 -10.31 -5.89
CA GLY A 136 14.37 -10.32 -4.85
C GLY A 136 15.60 -11.16 -5.15
N ILE A 137 15.87 -11.44 -6.44
CA ILE A 137 17.05 -12.18 -6.87
C ILE A 137 18.21 -11.20 -7.05
N SER A 138 19.38 -11.55 -6.55
CA SER A 138 20.57 -10.69 -6.72
C SER A 138 20.97 -10.55 -8.20
N LEU A 139 21.48 -9.36 -8.58
CA LEU A 139 21.85 -9.07 -9.96
C LEU A 139 22.77 -10.14 -10.57
N LYS A 140 23.79 -10.60 -9.81
CA LYS A 140 24.71 -11.65 -10.27
C LYS A 140 23.99 -12.96 -10.61
N LYS A 141 23.05 -13.39 -9.78
CA LYS A 141 22.25 -14.60 -10.03
C LYS A 141 21.29 -14.38 -11.20
N SER A 142 20.68 -13.21 -11.30
CA SER A 142 19.74 -12.86 -12.38
C SER A 142 20.41 -12.90 -13.74
N CYS A 143 21.67 -12.44 -13.87
CA CYS A 143 22.42 -12.51 -15.13
C CYS A 143 22.68 -13.95 -15.61
N VAL A 144 22.73 -14.92 -14.72
CA VAL A 144 22.88 -16.34 -15.10
C VAL A 144 21.52 -16.99 -15.37
N VAL A 145 20.56 -16.79 -14.46
CA VAL A 145 19.27 -17.47 -14.51
C VAL A 145 18.34 -16.87 -15.59
N CYS A 146 18.60 -15.65 -16.06
CA CYS A 146 17.77 -15.00 -17.06
C CYS A 146 17.64 -15.81 -18.36
N PHE A 147 18.64 -16.60 -18.72
CA PHE A 147 18.66 -17.41 -19.94
C PHE A 147 17.92 -18.75 -19.84
N VAL A 148 17.60 -19.24 -18.63
CA VAL A 148 17.10 -20.61 -18.43
C VAL A 148 15.89 -20.90 -19.34
N GLN A 149 14.84 -20.10 -19.27
CA GLN A 149 13.65 -20.33 -20.09
C GLN A 149 13.84 -19.88 -21.55
N PRO A 150 14.31 -18.64 -21.84
CA PRO A 150 14.42 -18.18 -23.21
C PRO A 150 15.31 -19.09 -24.06
N LEU A 151 16.45 -19.51 -23.51
CA LEU A 151 17.40 -20.35 -24.23
C LEU A 151 16.86 -21.78 -24.44
N ALA A 152 16.23 -22.37 -23.41
CA ALA A 152 15.61 -23.69 -23.53
C ALA A 152 14.49 -23.70 -24.58
N MET A 153 13.66 -22.66 -24.61
CA MET A 153 12.63 -22.50 -25.61
C MET A 153 13.23 -22.29 -27.02
N PHE A 154 14.27 -21.45 -27.13
CA PHE A 154 14.94 -21.23 -28.42
C PHE A 154 15.45 -22.53 -29.02
N PHE A 155 16.10 -23.38 -28.24
CA PHE A 155 16.62 -24.68 -28.71
C PHE A 155 15.53 -25.68 -29.08
N LEU A 156 14.32 -25.55 -28.55
CA LEU A 156 13.17 -26.35 -28.98
C LEU A 156 12.51 -25.80 -30.24
N LEU A 157 12.51 -24.48 -30.42
CA LEU A 157 11.81 -23.81 -31.50
C LEU A 157 12.60 -23.81 -32.81
N ILE A 158 13.93 -23.88 -32.73
CA ILE A 158 14.82 -23.70 -33.88
C ILE A 158 15.65 -24.98 -34.11
N PRO A 159 15.70 -25.51 -35.33
CA PRO A 159 16.53 -26.66 -35.67
C PRO A 159 18.01 -26.45 -35.38
N ILE A 160 18.71 -27.53 -35.05
CA ILE A 160 20.11 -27.50 -34.61
C ILE A 160 21.07 -26.90 -35.64
N ASP A 161 20.81 -27.14 -36.90
CA ASP A 161 21.59 -26.62 -38.05
C ASP A 161 21.49 -25.09 -38.19
N MET A 162 20.44 -24.50 -37.62
CA MET A 162 20.19 -23.04 -37.62
C MET A 162 20.67 -22.32 -36.35
N TRP A 163 21.20 -23.02 -35.36
CA TRP A 163 21.69 -22.40 -34.11
C TRP A 163 22.85 -21.43 -34.28
N SER A 164 23.52 -21.52 -35.46
CA SER A 164 24.59 -20.58 -35.82
C SER A 164 24.16 -19.11 -35.78
N VAL A 165 22.85 -18.81 -35.88
CA VAL A 165 22.33 -17.45 -35.77
C VAL A 165 22.69 -16.80 -34.44
N LEU A 166 22.84 -17.57 -33.36
CA LEU A 166 23.24 -17.06 -32.05
C LEU A 166 24.66 -16.49 -32.02
N TYR A 167 25.51 -16.93 -32.94
CA TYR A 167 26.90 -16.50 -33.05
C TYR A 167 27.12 -15.42 -34.12
N ASN A 168 26.06 -15.03 -34.83
CA ASN A 168 26.13 -13.94 -35.81
C ASN A 168 26.45 -12.63 -35.08
N VAL A 169 27.35 -11.84 -35.63
CA VAL A 169 27.82 -10.57 -35.07
C VAL A 169 26.66 -9.61 -34.74
N GLU A 170 25.70 -9.50 -35.67
CA GLU A 170 24.51 -8.64 -35.47
C GLU A 170 23.68 -9.13 -34.30
N THR A 171 23.36 -10.42 -34.24
CA THR A 171 22.56 -11.01 -33.12
C THR A 171 23.25 -10.82 -31.79
N LEU A 172 24.56 -11.08 -31.71
CA LEU A 172 25.35 -10.88 -30.49
C LEU A 172 25.42 -9.41 -30.12
N ALA A 173 25.64 -8.51 -31.07
CA ALA A 173 25.71 -7.08 -30.79
C ALA A 173 24.40 -6.56 -30.16
N PHE A 174 23.26 -6.87 -30.78
CA PHE A 174 21.96 -6.48 -30.23
C PHE A 174 21.68 -7.18 -28.88
N GLY A 175 21.96 -8.48 -28.79
CA GLY A 175 21.79 -9.26 -27.56
C GLY A 175 22.58 -8.66 -26.40
N ILE A 176 23.85 -8.35 -26.60
CA ILE A 176 24.72 -7.74 -25.60
C ILE A 176 24.20 -6.36 -25.19
N VAL A 177 23.76 -5.54 -26.17
CA VAL A 177 23.18 -4.22 -25.87
C VAL A 177 21.98 -4.34 -24.94
N PHE A 178 21.02 -5.21 -25.23
CA PHE A 178 19.86 -5.41 -24.37
C PHE A 178 20.23 -5.91 -22.98
N LEU A 179 21.15 -6.85 -22.88
CA LEU A 179 21.62 -7.37 -21.58
C LEU A 179 22.35 -6.28 -20.75
N VAL A 180 23.24 -5.53 -21.41
CA VAL A 180 23.96 -4.42 -20.73
C VAL A 180 22.98 -3.35 -20.28
N VAL A 181 22.02 -2.95 -21.12
CA VAL A 181 20.97 -1.99 -20.75
C VAL A 181 20.20 -2.49 -19.53
N ALA A 182 19.79 -3.77 -19.49
CA ALA A 182 19.06 -4.33 -18.36
C ALA A 182 19.89 -4.35 -17.07
N VAL A 183 21.18 -4.67 -17.16
CA VAL A 183 22.10 -4.66 -16.02
C VAL A 183 22.32 -3.25 -15.50
N VAL A 184 22.63 -2.30 -16.39
CA VAL A 184 22.81 -0.88 -16.04
C VAL A 184 21.54 -0.30 -15.45
N TRP A 185 20.40 -0.53 -16.08
CA TRP A 185 19.10 -0.10 -15.59
C TRP A 185 18.83 -0.64 -14.16
N SER A 186 19.01 -1.94 -13.97
CA SER A 186 18.83 -2.56 -12.65
C SER A 186 19.78 -1.97 -11.59
N TYR A 187 21.02 -1.70 -11.96
CA TYR A 187 21.99 -1.10 -11.05
C TYR A 187 21.64 0.35 -10.69
N VAL A 188 21.28 1.16 -11.70
CA VAL A 188 20.92 2.57 -11.51
C VAL A 188 19.65 2.70 -10.70
N THR A 189 18.58 2.00 -11.08
CA THR A 189 17.29 2.08 -10.39
C THR A 189 17.35 1.62 -8.94
N ASN A 190 18.26 0.69 -8.62
CA ASN A 190 18.48 0.28 -7.24
C ASN A 190 19.11 1.37 -6.35
N ARG A 191 19.74 2.39 -6.95
CA ARG A 191 20.46 3.47 -6.25
C ARG A 191 19.76 4.83 -6.32
N THR A 192 18.66 4.95 -7.04
CA THR A 192 17.95 6.22 -7.22
C THR A 192 16.99 6.58 -6.08
N GLY A 193 17.08 5.89 -4.95
CA GLY A 193 16.25 6.16 -3.77
C GLY A 193 16.71 7.38 -2.97
N LEU A 194 15.96 7.68 -1.93
CA LEU A 194 16.33 8.71 -0.96
C LEU A 194 17.66 8.35 -0.27
N PRO A 195 18.46 9.32 0.20
CA PRO A 195 19.74 9.09 0.84
C PRO A 195 19.72 8.07 1.99
N MET A 196 18.59 7.99 2.68
CA MET A 196 18.39 7.05 3.80
C MET A 196 18.06 5.62 3.33
N ILE A 197 17.67 5.42 2.08
CA ILE A 197 17.26 4.13 1.53
C ILE A 197 18.42 3.51 0.75
N LYS A 198 19.07 2.51 1.34
CA LYS A 198 20.24 1.83 0.75
C LYS A 198 19.94 1.08 -0.54
N SER A 199 18.69 0.66 -0.76
CA SER A 199 18.27 -0.15 -1.90
C SER A 199 16.80 0.07 -2.22
N THR A 200 16.51 0.73 -3.35
CA THR A 200 15.14 0.94 -3.83
C THR A 200 14.45 -0.38 -4.16
N HIS A 201 15.18 -1.37 -4.69
CA HIS A 201 14.61 -2.68 -4.97
C HIS A 201 14.16 -3.41 -3.70
N LYS A 202 14.93 -3.34 -2.62
CA LYS A 202 14.51 -3.92 -1.32
C LYS A 202 13.25 -3.24 -0.77
N LEU A 203 13.18 -1.91 -0.87
CA LEU A 203 11.99 -1.17 -0.48
C LEU A 203 10.77 -1.61 -1.28
N LEU A 204 10.89 -1.70 -2.62
CA LEU A 204 9.82 -2.17 -3.49
C LEU A 204 9.39 -3.60 -3.14
N GLN A 205 10.33 -4.49 -2.89
CA GLN A 205 10.05 -5.88 -2.50
C GLN A 205 9.32 -5.96 -1.15
N ALA A 206 9.76 -5.18 -0.17
CA ALA A 206 9.13 -5.10 1.14
C ALA A 206 7.69 -4.55 1.05
N TYR A 207 7.49 -3.50 0.23
CA TYR A 207 6.16 -2.95 -0.06
C TYR A 207 5.26 -4.01 -0.71
N LEU A 208 5.72 -4.64 -1.79
CA LEU A 208 4.94 -5.66 -2.48
C LEU A 208 4.62 -6.87 -1.58
N GLN A 209 5.55 -7.24 -0.69
CA GLN A 209 5.32 -8.31 0.28
C GLN A 209 4.26 -7.91 1.31
N SER A 210 4.33 -6.71 1.85
CA SER A 210 3.35 -6.24 2.84
C SER A 210 1.94 -6.20 2.26
N VAL A 211 1.77 -5.65 1.05
CA VAL A 211 0.45 -5.51 0.41
C VAL A 211 -0.08 -6.84 -0.13
N SER A 212 0.75 -7.63 -0.84
CA SER A 212 0.27 -8.85 -1.51
C SER A 212 0.15 -10.07 -0.60
N ARG A 213 0.85 -10.10 0.53
CA ARG A 213 0.90 -11.24 1.46
C ARG A 213 0.42 -10.92 2.86
N ASN A 214 0.08 -9.66 3.12
CA ASN A 214 -0.23 -9.18 4.46
C ASN A 214 0.94 -9.47 5.45
N ASP A 215 2.18 -9.37 4.96
CA ASP A 215 3.40 -9.58 5.76
C ASP A 215 4.22 -8.29 5.83
N PRO A 216 4.09 -7.49 6.89
CA PRO A 216 4.72 -6.19 7.00
C PRO A 216 6.18 -6.23 7.45
N ARG A 217 6.72 -7.36 7.91
CA ARG A 217 8.00 -7.46 8.63
C ARG A 217 9.19 -6.81 7.93
N ASP A 218 9.35 -7.05 6.63
CA ASP A 218 10.46 -6.45 5.88
C ASP A 218 10.31 -4.93 5.75
N MET A 219 9.07 -4.46 5.57
CA MET A 219 8.77 -3.03 5.46
C MET A 219 8.97 -2.31 6.80
N GLU A 220 8.47 -2.90 7.88
CA GLU A 220 8.68 -2.39 9.25
C GLU A 220 10.17 -2.31 9.59
N SER A 221 10.98 -3.30 9.20
CA SER A 221 12.44 -3.25 9.40
C SER A 221 13.08 -2.05 8.70
N ILE A 222 12.64 -1.73 7.48
CA ILE A 222 13.16 -0.57 6.72
C ILE A 222 12.71 0.73 7.38
N ILE A 223 11.46 0.82 7.82
CA ILE A 223 10.93 2.02 8.50
C ILE A 223 11.66 2.24 9.82
N LEU A 224 11.84 1.18 10.62
CA LEU A 224 12.59 1.26 11.89
C LEU A 224 14.02 1.77 11.72
N GLU A 225 14.73 1.36 10.64
CA GLU A 225 16.08 1.88 10.35
C GLU A 225 16.12 3.40 10.13
N THR A 226 14.99 4.01 9.73
CA THR A 226 14.87 5.43 9.42
C THR A 226 14.11 6.24 10.47
N SER A 227 13.42 5.54 11.39
CA SER A 227 12.61 6.16 12.44
C SER A 227 13.49 6.75 13.56
N LYS A 228 12.93 7.76 14.21
CA LYS A 228 13.52 8.36 15.41
C LYS A 228 12.58 8.17 16.59
N PRO A 229 13.10 7.92 17.81
CA PRO A 229 12.28 7.90 19.01
C PRO A 229 11.54 9.23 19.19
N SER A 230 10.26 9.15 19.53
CA SER A 230 9.42 10.30 19.86
C SER A 230 8.54 10.00 21.06
N ASN A 231 8.15 11.04 21.79
CA ASN A 231 7.19 10.92 22.87
C ASN A 231 5.78 11.01 22.30
N ILE A 232 4.92 10.11 22.73
CA ILE A 232 3.51 10.05 22.37
C ILE A 232 2.71 10.30 23.63
N SER A 233 1.69 11.16 23.53
CA SER A 233 0.69 11.31 24.56
C SER A 233 -0.67 10.80 24.10
N THR A 234 -1.48 10.31 25.02
CA THR A 234 -2.85 9.88 24.73
C THR A 234 -3.75 10.40 25.82
N SER A 235 -4.73 11.20 25.43
CA SER A 235 -5.76 11.67 26.32
C SER A 235 -6.95 10.72 26.31
N GLN A 236 -7.54 10.45 27.48
CA GLN A 236 -8.74 9.64 27.62
C GLN A 236 -9.76 10.36 28.47
N ILE A 237 -11.02 10.34 28.04
CA ILE A 237 -12.17 10.68 28.86
C ILE A 237 -12.88 9.37 29.18
N ARG A 238 -12.96 9.01 30.45
CA ARG A 238 -13.68 7.84 30.91
C ARG A 238 -15.03 8.26 31.46
N PHE A 239 -16.09 7.76 30.86
CA PHE A 239 -17.46 7.89 31.33
C PHE A 239 -17.80 6.63 32.12
N SER A 240 -18.16 6.76 33.38
CA SER A 240 -18.54 5.63 34.23
C SER A 240 -19.81 5.96 35.01
N THR A 241 -20.64 4.96 35.22
CA THR A 241 -21.78 5.03 36.13
C THR A 241 -21.33 4.78 37.58
N ASN A 242 -22.13 5.18 38.54
CA ASN A 242 -21.81 5.01 39.95
C ASN A 242 -21.61 3.55 40.39
N ASP A 243 -22.11 2.58 39.61
CA ASP A 243 -21.98 1.15 39.84
C ASP A 243 -20.84 0.51 39.05
N ASP A 244 -20.04 1.30 38.33
CA ASP A 244 -18.92 0.87 37.44
C ASP A 244 -19.27 -0.21 36.42
N LYS A 245 -20.57 -0.48 36.18
CA LYS A 245 -21.00 -1.54 35.25
C LYS A 245 -20.93 -1.13 33.79
N ASN A 246 -21.03 0.17 33.50
CA ASN A 246 -20.97 0.72 32.17
C ASN A 246 -19.78 1.69 32.09
N ASP A 247 -18.69 1.24 31.51
CA ASP A 247 -17.48 2.02 31.27
C ASP A 247 -17.37 2.29 29.76
N PHE A 248 -17.41 3.56 29.40
CA PHE A 248 -17.19 3.99 28.02
C PHE A 248 -16.01 4.96 27.98
N ARG A 249 -15.17 4.85 26.96
CA ARG A 249 -13.98 5.70 26.82
C ARG A 249 -13.97 6.43 25.49
N MET A 250 -13.68 7.70 25.55
CA MET A 250 -13.28 8.50 24.41
C MET A 250 -11.76 8.63 24.44
N VAL A 251 -11.08 8.20 23.39
CA VAL A 251 -9.61 8.10 23.33
C VAL A 251 -9.11 9.02 22.23
N LEU A 252 -8.22 9.93 22.57
CA LEU A 252 -7.56 10.87 21.66
C LEU A 252 -6.05 10.60 21.69
N PRO A 253 -5.56 9.71 20.84
CA PRO A 253 -4.13 9.46 20.73
C PRO A 253 -3.46 10.53 19.89
N ASP A 254 -2.33 11.07 20.34
CA ASP A 254 -1.44 11.90 19.52
C ASP A 254 -0.63 11.02 18.56
N LEU A 255 -1.31 10.09 17.91
CA LEU A 255 -0.77 9.16 16.92
C LEU A 255 -1.53 9.33 15.62
N HIS A 256 -0.78 9.36 14.51
CA HIS A 256 -1.39 9.34 13.21
C HIS A 256 -1.50 7.89 12.69
N PRO A 257 -2.67 7.46 12.16
CA PRO A 257 -2.79 6.14 11.53
C PRO A 257 -1.87 6.07 10.30
N GLY A 258 -0.98 5.08 10.27
CA GLY A 258 -0.06 4.95 9.15
C GLY A 258 1.07 3.96 9.45
N PRO A 259 1.95 3.74 8.49
CA PRO A 259 2.03 4.42 7.18
C PRO A 259 1.06 3.89 6.11
N PHE A 260 0.75 2.59 6.09
CA PHE A 260 -0.26 1.94 5.22
C PHE A 260 -0.51 0.49 5.68
N HIS A 261 -1.72 -0.02 5.45
CA HIS A 261 -2.07 -1.38 5.85
C HIS A 261 -1.26 -2.45 5.06
N PRO A 262 -0.68 -3.46 5.76
CA PRO A 262 -0.80 -3.81 7.18
C PRO A 262 0.37 -3.34 8.06
N VAL A 263 1.12 -2.31 7.66
CA VAL A 263 2.37 -1.89 8.31
C VAL A 263 2.09 -1.06 9.56
N GLY A 264 2.78 -1.37 10.65
CA GLY A 264 2.79 -0.60 11.88
C GLY A 264 1.42 -0.22 12.40
N GLY A 265 1.26 1.05 12.75
CA GLY A 265 0.04 1.64 13.31
C GLY A 265 -1.06 1.97 12.31
N SER A 266 -1.02 1.44 11.08
CA SER A 266 -1.99 1.79 10.02
C SER A 266 -3.47 1.55 10.40
N ASN A 267 -3.75 0.64 11.31
CA ASN A 267 -5.09 0.35 11.80
C ASN A 267 -5.22 0.58 13.32
N ILE A 268 -4.47 1.53 13.85
CA ILE A 268 -4.40 1.76 15.31
C ILE A 268 -5.76 2.16 15.92
N PRO A 269 -6.62 2.97 15.29
CA PRO A 269 -7.92 3.28 15.88
C PRO A 269 -8.78 2.04 16.15
N TYR A 270 -8.80 1.11 15.20
CA TYR A 270 -9.54 -0.14 15.36
C TYR A 270 -8.93 -1.07 16.42
N GLN A 271 -7.59 -1.10 16.52
CA GLN A 271 -6.91 -1.89 17.54
C GLN A 271 -7.16 -1.34 18.95
N ILE A 272 -7.18 -0.01 19.12
CA ILE A 272 -7.58 0.63 20.38
C ILE A 272 -9.03 0.25 20.71
N TYR A 273 -9.95 0.41 19.76
CA TYR A 273 -11.36 0.04 19.94
C TYR A 273 -11.52 -1.40 20.43
N LYS A 274 -10.82 -2.34 19.81
CA LYS A 274 -10.84 -3.77 20.22
C LYS A 274 -10.24 -3.99 21.61
N THR A 275 -9.12 -3.34 21.91
CA THR A 275 -8.45 -3.47 23.22
C THR A 275 -9.34 -2.97 24.36
N MET A 276 -10.21 -2.00 24.08
CA MET A 276 -11.20 -1.47 25.01
C MET A 276 -12.53 -2.23 25.00
N ASN A 277 -12.54 -3.49 24.57
CA ASN A 277 -13.73 -4.38 24.50
C ASN A 277 -14.90 -3.76 23.72
N SER A 278 -14.60 -3.01 22.68
CA SER A 278 -15.59 -2.31 21.84
C SER A 278 -16.43 -1.25 22.58
N SER A 279 -15.98 -0.81 23.76
CA SER A 279 -16.60 0.24 24.56
C SER A 279 -15.80 1.55 24.51
N ALA A 280 -15.33 1.90 23.32
CA ALA A 280 -14.56 3.12 23.10
C ALA A 280 -14.94 3.81 21.79
N MET A 281 -14.78 5.13 21.78
CA MET A 281 -14.71 5.96 20.59
C MET A 281 -13.30 6.50 20.45
N VAL A 282 -12.66 6.23 19.34
CA VAL A 282 -11.31 6.73 19.06
C VAL A 282 -11.44 7.92 18.14
N LEU A 283 -10.98 9.06 18.58
CA LEU A 283 -11.02 10.32 17.84
C LEU A 283 -9.66 10.57 17.21
N HIS A 284 -9.65 11.15 16.03
CA HIS A 284 -8.42 11.63 15.40
C HIS A 284 -7.97 12.90 16.14
N SER A 285 -6.86 12.82 16.87
CA SER A 285 -6.22 13.98 17.48
C SER A 285 -5.36 14.70 16.45
N ILE A 286 -5.07 15.97 16.64
CA ILE A 286 -4.18 16.71 15.77
C ILE A 286 -2.78 16.11 15.84
N SER A 287 -2.42 15.37 14.80
CA SER A 287 -1.14 14.70 14.61
C SER A 287 -0.83 14.60 13.12
N ASP A 288 0.41 14.36 12.77
CA ASP A 288 0.86 14.18 11.40
C ASP A 288 1.62 12.85 11.23
N HIS A 289 1.98 12.54 10.00
CA HIS A 289 2.70 11.32 9.65
C HIS A 289 4.07 11.15 10.31
N SER A 290 4.58 12.14 11.03
CA SER A 290 5.82 12.00 11.83
C SER A 290 5.63 11.15 13.08
N LEU A 291 4.38 10.96 13.51
CA LEU A 291 4.00 10.21 14.70
C LEU A 291 3.31 8.87 14.39
N ASN A 292 3.64 8.25 13.28
CA ASN A 292 3.21 6.88 12.96
C ASN A 292 3.96 5.86 13.83
N LEU A 293 3.28 4.83 14.31
CA LEU A 293 3.94 3.67 14.91
C LEU A 293 4.58 2.82 13.81
N PRO A 294 5.91 2.62 13.84
CA PRO A 294 6.64 2.02 12.72
C PRO A 294 6.47 0.50 12.59
N SER A 295 6.09 -0.19 13.67
CA SER A 295 5.98 -1.65 13.66
C SER A 295 4.80 -2.17 14.47
N GLN A 296 4.39 -3.41 14.20
CA GLN A 296 3.38 -4.12 14.98
C GLN A 296 3.83 -4.34 16.43
N GLN A 297 5.14 -4.42 16.70
CA GLN A 297 5.67 -4.50 18.06
C GLN A 297 5.39 -3.20 18.83
N ASP A 298 5.67 -2.04 18.21
CA ASP A 298 5.39 -0.74 18.82
C ASP A 298 3.90 -0.54 19.08
N VAL A 299 3.05 -1.05 18.19
CA VAL A 299 1.59 -1.07 18.39
C VAL A 299 1.21 -1.89 19.63
N GLN A 300 1.76 -3.08 19.80
CA GLN A 300 1.47 -3.92 20.97
C GLN A 300 1.96 -3.27 22.27
N ASP A 301 3.12 -2.65 22.24
CA ASP A 301 3.68 -1.94 23.38
C ASP A 301 2.83 -0.71 23.74
N TYR A 302 2.39 0.06 22.76
CA TYR A 302 1.48 1.18 22.95
C TYR A 302 0.13 0.73 23.56
N LEU A 303 -0.49 -0.32 23.02
CA LEU A 303 -1.77 -0.83 23.53
C LEU A 303 -1.66 -1.36 24.97
N ARG A 304 -0.51 -1.94 25.32
CA ARG A 304 -0.22 -2.39 26.70
C ARG A 304 -0.13 -1.21 27.66
N GLU A 305 0.54 -0.12 27.27
CA GLU A 305 0.61 1.09 28.07
C GLU A 305 -0.76 1.78 28.17
N LEU A 306 -1.52 1.84 27.08
CA LEU A 306 -2.85 2.43 27.03
C LEU A 306 -3.84 1.74 28.00
N SER A 307 -3.68 0.44 28.22
CA SER A 307 -4.55 -0.32 29.14
C SER A 307 -4.28 -0.06 30.62
N LYS A 308 -3.14 0.56 30.96
CA LYS A 308 -2.84 0.90 32.35
C LYS A 308 -3.72 2.08 32.80
N SER A 309 -4.20 2.00 34.05
CA SER A 309 -4.97 3.10 34.66
C SER A 309 -4.05 4.15 35.20
N TYR A 310 -4.22 5.37 34.76
CA TYR A 310 -3.55 6.54 35.33
C TYR A 310 -4.56 7.39 36.14
N VAL A 311 -4.07 8.04 37.19
CA VAL A 311 -4.92 8.92 38.02
C VAL A 311 -5.36 10.12 37.18
N SER A 312 -6.66 10.34 37.13
CA SER A 312 -7.28 11.44 36.40
C SER A 312 -8.05 12.37 37.34
N THR A 313 -8.31 13.59 36.88
CA THR A 313 -9.30 14.46 37.52
C THR A 313 -10.69 13.87 37.25
N LYS A 314 -11.55 13.86 38.29
CA LYS A 314 -12.96 13.49 38.15
C LYS A 314 -13.78 14.72 37.85
N GLY A 315 -14.72 14.62 36.95
CA GLY A 315 -15.69 15.65 36.63
C GLY A 315 -17.11 15.10 36.67
N MET A 316 -18.10 15.92 36.93
CA MET A 316 -19.51 15.54 37.05
C MET A 316 -20.44 16.46 36.25
N ALA A 317 -19.90 17.44 35.57
CA ALA A 317 -20.71 18.45 34.89
C ALA A 317 -20.25 18.66 33.43
N CYS A 318 -21.20 19.01 32.59
CA CYS A 318 -20.95 19.40 31.21
C CYS A 318 -21.82 20.58 30.78
N THR A 319 -21.43 21.25 29.71
CA THR A 319 -22.30 22.25 29.06
C THR A 319 -23.07 21.61 27.88
N GLU A 320 -24.08 22.31 27.41
CA GLU A 320 -24.57 22.06 26.04
C GLU A 320 -23.46 22.32 25.02
N PRO A 321 -23.50 21.63 23.85
CA PRO A 321 -22.57 21.89 22.76
C PRO A 321 -22.70 23.35 22.27
N VAL A 322 -21.57 23.94 21.94
CA VAL A 322 -21.48 25.28 21.33
C VAL A 322 -20.86 25.11 19.94
N THR A 323 -21.45 25.73 18.94
CA THR A 323 -20.93 25.73 17.57
C THR A 323 -20.62 27.14 17.11
N ALA A 324 -19.46 27.33 16.50
CA ALA A 324 -19.12 28.54 15.75
C ALA A 324 -18.67 28.15 14.33
N GLN A 325 -19.02 28.99 13.38
CA GLN A 325 -18.61 28.83 11.98
C GLN A 325 -18.07 30.14 11.44
N ILE A 326 -16.93 30.09 10.79
CA ILE A 326 -16.27 31.18 10.07
C ILE A 326 -15.99 30.65 8.66
N ASN A 327 -16.60 31.19 7.66
CA ASN A 327 -16.53 30.71 6.28
C ASN A 327 -16.79 29.19 6.21
N LYS A 328 -15.80 28.40 5.80
CA LYS A 328 -15.86 26.92 5.77
C LYS A 328 -15.57 26.28 7.10
N ALA A 329 -14.82 26.96 7.96
CA ALA A 329 -14.34 26.42 9.22
C ALA A 329 -15.46 26.38 10.27
N ARG A 330 -15.75 25.20 10.78
CA ARG A 330 -16.72 24.98 11.84
C ARG A 330 -16.04 24.27 13.01
N VAL A 331 -16.29 24.81 14.19
CA VAL A 331 -15.83 24.21 15.44
C VAL A 331 -17.03 23.94 16.34
N VAL A 332 -17.10 22.74 16.86
CA VAL A 332 -18.05 22.34 17.89
C VAL A 332 -17.28 22.11 19.18
N GLY A 333 -17.73 22.65 20.28
CA GLY A 333 -17.09 22.47 21.56
C GLY A 333 -18.06 22.14 22.68
N ILE A 334 -17.57 21.36 23.64
CA ILE A 334 -18.27 21.03 24.91
C ILE A 334 -17.28 21.27 26.04
N ARG A 335 -17.76 21.86 27.15
CA ARG A 335 -16.99 21.93 28.38
C ARG A 335 -17.38 20.76 29.29
N LEU A 336 -16.38 20.02 29.75
CA LEU A 336 -16.50 18.96 30.76
C LEU A 336 -15.75 19.46 32.02
N ASP A 337 -16.46 20.04 32.94
CA ASP A 337 -15.91 20.80 34.08
C ASP A 337 -14.86 21.84 33.62
N GLU A 338 -13.57 21.58 33.81
CA GLU A 338 -12.47 22.49 33.47
C GLU A 338 -11.75 22.07 32.14
N THR A 339 -12.30 21.08 31.47
CA THR A 339 -11.75 20.57 30.17
C THR A 339 -12.60 21.05 29.00
N ALA A 340 -11.98 21.68 28.02
CA ALA A 340 -12.60 21.94 26.72
C ALA A 340 -12.35 20.76 25.78
N LEU A 341 -13.41 20.23 25.17
CA LEU A 341 -13.33 19.25 24.07
C LEU A 341 -13.83 19.94 22.79
N LEU A 342 -12.96 20.03 21.79
CA LEU A 342 -13.21 20.73 20.53
C LEU A 342 -13.14 19.76 19.35
N PHE A 343 -14.05 19.90 18.40
CA PHE A 343 -14.05 19.19 17.13
C PHE A 343 -13.92 20.21 16.00
N LEU A 344 -12.85 20.09 15.22
CA LEU A 344 -12.55 20.96 14.08
C LEU A 344 -13.03 20.32 12.79
N SER A 345 -13.67 21.08 11.90
CA SER A 345 -14.20 20.56 10.64
C SER A 345 -14.26 21.62 9.56
N LEU A 346 -13.95 21.23 8.31
CA LEU A 346 -14.27 21.98 7.10
C LEU A 346 -15.43 21.37 6.32
N SER A 347 -16.12 20.36 6.87
CA SER A 347 -17.20 19.65 6.18
C SER A 347 -18.28 20.62 5.64
N PRO A 348 -18.73 20.46 4.38
CA PRO A 348 -18.53 19.33 3.46
C PRO A 348 -17.25 19.39 2.61
N HIS A 349 -16.38 20.36 2.83
CA HIS A 349 -15.11 20.47 2.14
C HIS A 349 -14.09 19.46 2.67
N GLY A 350 -13.12 19.07 1.84
CA GLY A 350 -12.03 18.17 2.26
C GLY A 350 -11.16 18.83 3.34
N MET A 351 -10.76 18.04 4.31
CA MET A 351 -9.84 18.41 5.37
C MET A 351 -8.98 17.19 5.69
N GLU A 352 -7.70 17.30 5.44
CA GLU A 352 -6.68 16.36 5.89
C GLU A 352 -6.09 16.80 7.23
N ASP A 353 -4.88 16.38 7.54
CA ASP A 353 -4.24 16.66 8.82
C ASP A 353 -4.20 18.16 9.15
N VAL A 354 -4.66 18.47 10.35
CA VAL A 354 -4.54 19.82 10.89
C VAL A 354 -3.11 20.02 11.39
N PRO A 355 -2.41 21.09 10.96
CA PRO A 355 -1.05 21.35 11.42
C PRO A 355 -0.93 21.46 12.94
N VAL A 356 0.08 20.83 13.52
CA VAL A 356 0.32 20.79 14.98
C VAL A 356 0.42 22.21 15.60
N ILE A 357 0.84 23.21 14.82
CA ILE A 357 0.91 24.60 15.27
C ILE A 357 -0.47 25.13 15.67
N LEU A 358 -1.55 24.73 14.99
CA LEU A 358 -2.91 25.13 15.32
C LEU A 358 -3.33 24.57 16.68
N LYS A 359 -2.96 23.32 16.99
CA LYS A 359 -3.19 22.71 18.31
C LYS A 359 -2.59 23.59 19.40
N THR A 360 -1.32 23.96 19.24
CA THR A 360 -0.60 24.78 20.21
C THR A 360 -1.26 26.15 20.41
N GLU A 361 -1.68 26.79 19.32
CA GLU A 361 -2.38 28.09 19.38
C GLU A 361 -3.73 27.97 20.09
N ILE A 362 -4.55 27.00 19.73
CA ILE A 362 -5.86 26.80 20.35
C ILE A 362 -5.72 26.44 21.85
N GLU A 363 -4.77 25.59 22.22
CA GLU A 363 -4.47 25.26 23.62
C GLU A 363 -4.04 26.50 24.41
N GLN A 364 -3.22 27.36 23.83
CA GLN A 364 -2.84 28.63 24.49
C GLN A 364 -4.03 29.58 24.67
N ILE A 365 -4.91 29.67 23.67
CA ILE A 365 -6.15 30.44 23.73
C ILE A 365 -7.05 29.92 24.86
N ALA A 366 -7.22 28.60 24.98
CA ALA A 366 -8.01 27.96 26.02
C ALA A 366 -7.41 28.16 27.39
N LYS A 367 -6.08 28.00 27.53
CA LYS A 367 -5.36 28.25 28.78
C LYS A 367 -5.56 29.69 29.32
N ASN A 368 -5.53 30.68 28.42
CA ASN A 368 -5.79 32.09 28.77
C ASN A 368 -7.24 32.31 29.25
N ARG A 369 -8.13 31.34 29.07
CA ARG A 369 -9.52 31.31 29.49
C ARG A 369 -9.76 30.41 30.71
N ASN A 370 -8.69 30.02 31.37
CA ASN A 370 -8.69 29.16 32.57
C ASN A 370 -9.18 27.72 32.33
N PHE A 371 -9.17 27.23 31.12
CA PHE A 371 -9.32 25.80 30.89
C PHE A 371 -8.04 25.07 31.33
N GLN A 372 -8.17 24.07 32.17
CA GLN A 372 -7.02 23.29 32.65
C GLN A 372 -6.51 22.34 31.58
N ARG A 373 -7.42 21.83 30.74
CA ARG A 373 -7.12 20.92 29.61
C ARG A 373 -7.92 21.31 28.39
N THR A 374 -7.30 21.06 27.24
CA THR A 374 -7.97 21.23 25.96
C THR A 374 -7.72 19.97 25.13
N LEU A 375 -8.79 19.31 24.74
CA LEU A 375 -8.75 18.13 23.87
C LEU A 375 -9.29 18.55 22.52
N ILE A 376 -8.52 18.29 21.47
CA ILE A 376 -8.86 18.73 20.12
C ILE A 376 -8.85 17.53 19.20
N ALA A 377 -9.99 17.29 18.57
CA ALA A 377 -10.14 16.30 17.50
C ALA A 377 -10.36 17.02 16.18
N ASP A 378 -9.65 16.60 15.15
CA ASP A 378 -10.04 16.94 13.80
C ASP A 378 -10.99 15.87 13.23
N THR A 379 -11.87 16.28 12.33
CA THR A 379 -12.85 15.35 11.80
C THR A 379 -12.33 14.57 10.60
N HIS A 380 -11.18 14.95 10.04
CA HIS A 380 -10.50 14.28 8.90
C HIS A 380 -11.51 13.74 7.89
N ASN A 381 -12.42 14.61 7.44
CA ASN A 381 -13.71 14.19 6.86
C ASN A 381 -13.65 13.85 5.36
N ALA A 382 -12.59 14.21 4.66
CA ALA A 382 -12.39 13.84 3.26
C ALA A 382 -10.94 14.08 2.85
N MET A 383 -10.43 13.25 1.93
CA MET A 383 -9.13 13.50 1.31
C MET A 383 -9.14 14.85 0.58
N GLY A 384 -8.16 15.68 0.86
CA GLY A 384 -8.01 17.02 0.30
C GLY A 384 -6.55 17.38 0.12
N GLY A 385 -6.27 18.66 -0.07
CA GLY A 385 -4.91 19.20 0.00
C GLY A 385 -4.57 19.66 1.42
N GLU A 386 -3.34 20.11 1.60
CA GLU A 386 -2.92 20.78 2.82
C GLU A 386 -3.85 21.95 3.18
N LEU A 387 -4.06 22.15 4.46
CA LEU A 387 -4.91 23.22 4.96
C LEU A 387 -4.35 24.59 4.50
N SER A 388 -5.20 25.43 3.91
CA SER A 388 -4.78 26.77 3.52
C SER A 388 -4.53 27.63 4.76
N GLN A 389 -3.73 28.68 4.60
CA GLN A 389 -3.47 29.62 5.69
C GLN A 389 -4.78 30.35 6.13
N GLU A 390 -5.69 30.61 5.18
CA GLU A 390 -7.00 31.20 5.45
C GLU A 390 -7.88 30.24 6.26
N ASP A 391 -8.05 29.00 5.81
CA ASP A 391 -8.83 27.98 6.52
C ASP A 391 -8.26 27.72 7.94
N SER A 392 -6.94 27.77 8.09
CA SER A 392 -6.26 27.64 9.39
C SER A 392 -6.63 28.80 10.33
N GLN A 393 -6.60 30.03 9.85
CA GLN A 393 -6.96 31.20 10.63
C GLN A 393 -8.44 31.22 11.00
N ASP A 394 -9.30 30.75 10.08
CA ASP A 394 -10.74 30.64 10.31
C ASP A 394 -11.05 29.60 11.39
N LEU A 395 -10.34 28.43 11.40
CA LEU A 395 -10.47 27.43 12.45
C LEU A 395 -10.05 27.97 13.82
N ILE A 396 -8.95 28.71 13.89
CA ILE A 396 -8.49 29.36 15.14
C ILE A 396 -9.54 30.36 15.64
N THR A 397 -10.09 31.18 14.73
CA THR A 397 -11.11 32.17 15.05
C THR A 397 -12.41 31.51 15.52
N ALA A 398 -12.85 30.47 14.84
CA ALA A 398 -14.02 29.70 15.25
C ALA A 398 -13.81 29.00 16.62
N ALA A 399 -12.62 28.42 16.85
CA ALA A 399 -12.27 27.81 18.13
C ALA A 399 -12.27 28.85 19.27
N LYS A 400 -11.70 30.03 19.05
CA LYS A 400 -11.73 31.15 19.99
C LYS A 400 -13.17 31.51 20.35
N ASN A 401 -14.05 31.68 19.36
CA ASN A 401 -15.45 32.03 19.58
C ASN A 401 -16.19 30.97 20.40
N VAL A 402 -15.93 29.69 20.12
CA VAL A 402 -16.49 28.57 20.90
C VAL A 402 -16.03 28.66 22.36
N LEU A 403 -14.72 28.82 22.59
CA LEU A 403 -14.15 28.89 23.94
C LEU A 403 -14.70 30.07 24.71
N ASP A 404 -14.89 31.24 24.08
CA ASP A 404 -15.48 32.44 24.73
C ASP A 404 -16.91 32.19 25.20
N VAL A 405 -17.70 31.45 24.45
CA VAL A 405 -19.07 31.09 24.82
C VAL A 405 -19.10 30.02 25.91
N LEU A 406 -18.22 28.99 25.80
CA LEU A 406 -18.17 27.87 26.75
C LEU A 406 -17.91 28.32 28.21
N ILE A 407 -17.14 29.39 28.39
CA ILE A 407 -16.86 29.92 29.74
C ILE A 407 -18.15 30.40 30.42
N THR A 408 -19.05 31.02 29.67
CA THR A 408 -20.28 31.63 30.17
C THR A 408 -21.47 30.68 30.22
N LYS A 409 -21.36 29.52 29.58
CA LYS A 409 -22.42 28.51 29.55
C LYS A 409 -22.67 27.88 30.92
N THR A 410 -23.93 27.60 31.18
CA THR A 410 -24.36 26.89 32.40
C THR A 410 -23.89 25.44 32.36
N ASN A 411 -23.39 24.95 33.48
CA ASN A 411 -23.07 23.55 33.69
C ASN A 411 -24.31 22.76 34.11
N TYR A 412 -24.47 21.58 33.55
CA TYR A 412 -25.50 20.61 33.94
C TYR A 412 -24.85 19.33 34.46
N PRO A 413 -25.50 18.55 35.30
CA PRO A 413 -25.02 17.22 35.68
C PRO A 413 -24.77 16.37 34.42
N LEU A 414 -23.60 15.73 34.34
CA LEU A 414 -23.25 14.89 33.21
C LEU A 414 -24.13 13.66 33.15
N GLN A 415 -24.79 13.44 32.03
CA GLN A 415 -25.43 12.18 31.63
C GLN A 415 -24.86 11.75 30.28
N TYR A 416 -24.73 10.48 30.07
CA TYR A 416 -24.23 9.97 28.81
C TYR A 416 -24.94 8.69 28.36
N GLY A 417 -25.03 8.48 27.07
CA GLY A 417 -25.45 7.26 26.42
C GLY A 417 -24.53 6.94 25.25
N TYR A 418 -24.19 5.68 25.06
CA TYR A 418 -23.37 5.22 23.94
C TYR A 418 -24.05 4.10 23.19
N ALA A 419 -24.01 4.16 21.87
CA ALA A 419 -24.43 3.10 20.97
C ALA A 419 -23.43 2.92 19.83
N ASN A 420 -23.34 1.71 19.30
CA ASN A 420 -22.53 1.39 18.13
C ASN A 420 -23.33 0.57 17.14
N SER A 421 -23.17 0.85 15.85
CA SER A 421 -23.92 0.18 14.76
C SER A 421 -23.65 -1.34 14.69
N GLN A 422 -22.51 -1.81 15.21
CA GLN A 422 -22.24 -3.25 15.30
C GLN A 422 -23.20 -3.99 16.22
N ALA A 423 -23.68 -3.32 17.29
CA ALA A 423 -24.67 -3.88 18.20
C ALA A 423 -26.09 -3.89 17.59
N MET A 424 -26.31 -3.19 16.50
CA MET A 424 -27.61 -3.06 15.81
C MET A 424 -27.74 -4.02 14.62
N ASP A 425 -26.78 -4.90 14.39
CA ASP A 425 -26.75 -5.85 13.26
C ASP A 425 -26.89 -5.17 11.87
N ILE A 426 -26.45 -3.93 11.77
CA ILE A 426 -26.42 -3.20 10.49
C ILE A 426 -25.22 -3.69 9.71
N GLN A 427 -25.46 -4.50 8.70
CA GLN A 427 -24.44 -4.97 7.77
C GLN A 427 -24.53 -4.19 6.47
N THR A 428 -23.55 -3.35 6.20
CA THR A 428 -23.35 -2.74 4.89
C THR A 428 -21.91 -2.92 4.47
N SER A 429 -21.67 -3.02 3.17
CA SER A 429 -20.32 -3.10 2.59
C SER A 429 -19.47 -1.84 2.82
N ASP A 430 -20.12 -0.75 3.26
CA ASP A 430 -19.53 0.58 3.37
C ASP A 430 -19.13 0.93 4.81
N LEU A 431 -19.40 0.05 5.77
CA LEU A 431 -18.98 0.21 7.16
C LEU A 431 -17.68 -0.52 7.44
N ALA A 432 -16.70 0.22 7.94
CA ALA A 432 -15.48 -0.36 8.49
C ALA A 432 -15.76 -1.23 9.71
N GLY A 433 -14.81 -2.11 10.07
CA GLY A 433 -14.96 -3.08 11.15
C GLY A 433 -15.27 -2.51 12.55
N GLY A 434 -15.07 -1.20 12.78
CA GLY A 434 -15.43 -0.49 14.01
C GLY A 434 -16.89 0.02 14.04
N GLY A 435 -17.59 0.02 12.91
CA GLY A 435 -18.93 0.56 12.79
C GLY A 435 -19.00 2.09 12.98
N ILE A 436 -20.20 2.59 13.24
CA ILE A 436 -20.47 3.98 13.62
C ILE A 436 -20.78 4.02 15.10
N GLY A 437 -20.01 4.78 15.87
CA GLY A 437 -20.26 5.05 17.29
C GLY A 437 -21.02 6.36 17.45
N MET A 438 -21.99 6.39 18.36
CA MET A 438 -22.70 7.59 18.76
C MET A 438 -22.63 7.73 20.26
N LEU A 439 -22.21 8.92 20.72
CA LEU A 439 -22.21 9.33 22.11
C LEU A 439 -23.20 10.50 22.25
N CYS A 440 -24.12 10.40 23.20
CA CYS A 440 -25.10 11.43 23.54
C CYS A 440 -24.89 11.90 24.97
#